data_231f634b143051d9e52c1e1394011de0
#
_entry.id   231f634b143051d9e52c1e1394011de0
#
_cell.length_a   1.000
_cell.length_b   1.000
_cell.length_c   1.000
_cell.angle_alpha   90.00
_cell.angle_beta   90.00
_cell.angle_gamma   90.00
#
_symmetry.space_group_name_H-M   'P 1'
#
loop_
_entity.id
_entity.type
_entity.pdbx_description
1 polymer ?
#
loop_
_entity_poly.entity_id
_entity_poly.type
_entity_poly.pdbx_seq_one_letter_code
_entity_poly.pdbx_strand_id
1 'polypeptide(L)'
;STPKPSSAASDVYKRQKKDLSKIESVKSFPENIIVKSLLSTSHTEEGTTIPLTVEITSNLVLLAREPMRPRFSDDRVGYFEIGHLYFNDEQQKAEERAFINRWRLEPKPEDVERYKKGELVEPQKPIELWIDPATPPVWVPYIKKGIVEWQEAFEAAGFKNAIVAREVTPDDREFDIDDVRYSVVTYAASEMANAMGPSVIDPRSGEIIEADIIWWHNVMSILHAWIRLQTGAVDPAARGNTLPTE
;
A
#
# COMPACT_ATOMS: atom_id res chain seq x y z
N SER A 1 27.80 15.59 3.41
CA SER A 1 27.36 15.37 2.04
C SER A 1 25.95 14.86 2.10
N THR A 2 25.01 15.63 1.61
CA THR A 2 23.60 15.23 1.46
C THR A 2 23.52 13.92 0.70
N PRO A 3 22.76 12.90 1.16
CA PRO A 3 22.53 11.69 0.38
C PRO A 3 21.92 12.11 -0.95
N LYS A 4 22.52 11.66 -2.04
CA LYS A 4 21.90 11.86 -3.36
C LYS A 4 20.60 11.08 -3.37
N PRO A 5 19.45 11.70 -3.73
CA PRO A 5 18.25 10.95 -4.02
C PRO A 5 18.58 9.89 -5.07
N SER A 6 17.89 8.75 -5.00
CA SER A 6 18.13 7.62 -5.91
C SER A 6 18.32 8.13 -7.34
N SER A 7 19.42 7.75 -7.95
CA SER A 7 19.99 8.39 -9.15
C SER A 7 19.00 8.52 -10.32
N ALA A 8 18.03 7.60 -10.46
CA ALA A 8 17.10 7.60 -11.58
C ALA A 8 16.16 8.81 -11.61
N ALA A 9 15.52 9.19 -10.50
CA ALA A 9 14.59 10.31 -10.47
C ALA A 9 15.31 11.65 -10.65
N SER A 10 16.50 11.83 -10.03
CA SER A 10 17.27 13.07 -10.18
C SER A 10 17.83 13.28 -11.59
N ASP A 11 18.16 12.19 -12.29
CA ASP A 11 18.69 12.27 -13.65
C ASP A 11 17.59 12.57 -14.69
N VAL A 12 16.36 12.10 -14.48
CA VAL A 12 15.19 12.47 -15.29
C VAL A 12 14.96 13.99 -15.23
N TYR A 13 14.95 14.59 -14.04
CA TYR A 13 14.74 16.03 -13.90
C TYR A 13 15.86 16.89 -14.47
N LYS A 14 17.11 16.44 -14.44
CA LYS A 14 18.26 17.19 -14.97
C LYS A 14 18.30 17.26 -16.50
N ARG A 15 17.69 16.30 -17.19
CA ARG A 15 17.67 16.20 -18.65
C ARG A 15 16.29 16.45 -19.26
N GLN A 16 15.37 16.97 -18.46
CA GLN A 16 14.01 17.25 -18.91
C GLN A 16 13.98 18.27 -20.06
N LYS A 17 13.28 17.90 -21.13
CA LYS A 17 12.97 18.80 -22.25
C LYS A 17 11.68 19.54 -21.92
N LYS A 18 11.80 20.74 -21.38
CA LYS A 18 10.68 21.54 -20.90
C LYS A 18 9.60 21.79 -21.95
N ASP A 19 10.02 22.02 -23.20
CA ASP A 19 9.14 22.34 -24.31
C ASP A 19 8.29 21.11 -24.76
N LEU A 20 8.69 19.91 -24.36
CA LEU A 20 7.99 18.66 -24.67
C LEU A 20 7.32 18.01 -23.45
N SER A 21 7.42 18.67 -22.31
CA SER A 21 6.84 18.19 -21.05
C SER A 21 5.59 19.00 -20.74
N LYS A 22 4.54 18.34 -20.26
CA LYS A 22 3.26 19.00 -19.94
C LYS A 22 2.58 18.33 -18.74
N ILE A 23 1.72 19.09 -18.07
CA ILE A 23 0.72 18.54 -17.16
C ILE A 23 -0.45 18.04 -18.02
N GLU A 24 -0.82 16.79 -17.86
CA GLU A 24 -1.92 16.17 -18.61
C GLU A 24 -3.25 16.36 -17.91
N SER A 25 -3.28 16.12 -16.61
CA SER A 25 -4.49 16.25 -15.82
C SER A 25 -4.19 16.58 -14.36
N VAL A 26 -5.17 17.19 -13.71
CA VAL A 26 -5.18 17.42 -12.26
C VAL A 26 -6.55 16.98 -11.76
N LYS A 27 -6.58 16.04 -10.79
CA LYS A 27 -7.78 15.67 -10.05
C LYS A 27 -7.63 16.18 -8.63
N SER A 28 -8.70 16.69 -8.05
CA SER A 28 -8.74 17.14 -6.66
C SER A 28 -9.81 16.39 -5.89
N PHE A 29 -9.41 15.79 -4.79
CA PHE A 29 -10.24 15.05 -3.86
C PHE A 29 -10.25 15.75 -2.50
N PRO A 30 -11.12 15.37 -1.54
CA PRO A 30 -11.15 15.99 -0.22
C PRO A 30 -9.83 15.94 0.55
N GLU A 31 -9.05 14.87 0.38
CA GLU A 31 -7.83 14.63 1.15
C GLU A 31 -6.56 14.52 0.27
N ASN A 32 -6.68 14.60 -1.07
CA ASN A 32 -5.52 14.60 -1.94
C ASN A 32 -5.72 15.31 -3.28
N ILE A 33 -4.60 15.60 -3.92
CA ILE A 33 -4.55 16.12 -5.29
C ILE A 33 -3.63 15.21 -6.10
N ILE A 34 -4.14 14.71 -7.21
CA ILE A 34 -3.37 13.93 -8.19
C ILE A 34 -2.99 14.82 -9.37
N VAL A 35 -1.71 14.84 -9.69
CA VAL A 35 -1.17 15.54 -10.87
C VAL A 35 -0.52 14.50 -11.78
N LYS A 36 -1.07 14.31 -12.98
CA LYS A 36 -0.45 13.50 -14.04
C LYS A 36 0.33 14.40 -14.99
N SER A 37 1.57 14.07 -15.17
CA SER A 37 2.51 14.85 -15.98
C SER A 37 3.24 13.95 -16.97
N LEU A 38 3.32 14.39 -18.21
CA LEU A 38 4.14 13.77 -19.24
C LEU A 38 5.50 14.48 -19.26
N LEU A 39 6.54 13.75 -18.92
CA LEU A 39 7.91 14.27 -18.92
C LEU A 39 8.69 13.66 -20.08
N SER A 40 9.19 14.54 -20.95
CA SER A 40 10.12 14.14 -22.00
C SER A 40 11.55 14.40 -21.56
N THR A 41 12.39 13.39 -21.71
CA THR A 41 13.79 13.37 -21.33
C THR A 41 14.60 12.56 -22.32
N SER A 42 15.88 12.40 -22.07
CA SER A 42 16.72 11.47 -22.81
C SER A 42 17.56 10.65 -21.84
N HIS A 43 17.71 9.38 -22.12
CA HIS A 43 18.59 8.47 -21.41
C HIS A 43 19.79 8.13 -22.29
N THR A 44 21.00 8.17 -21.72
CA THR A 44 22.22 7.81 -22.45
C THR A 44 22.82 6.59 -21.78
N GLU A 45 22.93 5.52 -22.56
CA GLU A 45 23.51 4.26 -22.15
C GLU A 45 24.55 3.84 -23.21
N GLU A 46 25.74 3.47 -22.79
CA GLU A 46 26.85 3.05 -23.66
C GLU A 46 27.13 4.00 -24.83
N GLY A 47 26.96 5.32 -24.61
CA GLY A 47 27.19 6.34 -25.64
C GLY A 47 26.01 6.57 -26.61
N THR A 48 24.95 5.81 -26.51
CA THR A 48 23.72 5.98 -27.31
C THR A 48 22.69 6.76 -26.50
N THR A 49 22.18 7.88 -27.07
CA THR A 49 21.14 8.70 -26.42
C THR A 49 19.76 8.33 -26.98
N ILE A 50 18.90 7.81 -26.13
CA ILE A 50 17.55 7.42 -26.48
C ILE A 50 16.57 8.45 -25.92
N PRO A 51 15.66 9.02 -26.72
CA PRO A 51 14.59 9.86 -26.21
C PRO A 51 13.61 9.02 -25.41
N LEU A 52 13.18 9.52 -24.26
CA LEU A 52 12.25 8.84 -23.34
C LEU A 52 11.13 9.80 -22.97
N THR A 53 9.91 9.32 -23.04
CA THR A 53 8.75 10.04 -22.51
C THR A 53 8.13 9.17 -21.40
N VAL A 54 7.97 9.77 -20.21
CA VAL A 54 7.49 9.09 -19.00
C VAL A 54 6.26 9.83 -18.49
N GLU A 55 5.19 9.09 -18.23
CA GLU A 55 4.08 9.59 -17.45
C GLU A 55 4.41 9.45 -15.96
N ILE A 56 4.28 10.54 -15.21
CA ILE A 56 4.47 10.58 -13.77
C ILE A 56 3.18 11.01 -13.12
N THR A 57 2.71 10.20 -12.18
CA THR A 57 1.61 10.55 -11.28
C THR A 57 2.18 11.00 -9.94
N SER A 58 1.87 12.23 -9.55
CA SER A 58 2.22 12.78 -8.26
C SER A 58 0.97 12.88 -7.39
N ASN A 59 1.03 12.33 -6.19
CA ASN A 59 -0.04 12.41 -5.21
C ASN A 59 0.38 13.34 -4.06
N LEU A 60 -0.36 14.42 -3.87
CA LEU A 60 -0.18 15.36 -2.75
C LEU A 60 -1.28 15.09 -1.74
N VAL A 61 -0.93 14.49 -0.61
CA VAL A 61 -1.87 14.05 0.41
C VAL A 61 -1.95 15.05 1.56
N LEU A 62 -3.18 15.36 1.98
CA LEU A 62 -3.44 16.17 3.15
C LEU A 62 -3.30 15.30 4.40
N LEU A 63 -2.26 15.54 5.17
CA LEU A 63 -2.03 14.81 6.41
C LEU A 63 -2.98 15.26 7.53
N ALA A 64 -3.36 14.32 8.40
CA ALA A 64 -4.17 14.62 9.57
C ALA A 64 -3.54 15.72 10.43
N ARG A 65 -4.36 16.61 10.99
CA ARG A 65 -3.90 17.71 11.82
C ARG A 65 -3.15 17.20 13.06
N GLU A 66 -3.71 16.18 13.70
CA GLU A 66 -3.11 15.49 14.84
C GLU A 66 -2.58 14.14 14.34
N PRO A 67 -1.25 13.96 14.27
CA PRO A 67 -0.68 12.69 13.84
C PRO A 67 -0.98 11.58 14.85
N MET A 68 -1.07 10.36 14.36
CA MET A 68 -1.14 9.18 15.22
C MET A 68 0.10 9.10 16.13
N ARG A 69 -0.05 8.58 17.34
CA ARG A 69 1.12 8.33 18.21
C ARG A 69 2.06 7.32 17.56
N PRO A 70 3.32 7.70 17.25
CA PRO A 70 4.26 6.80 16.62
C PRO A 70 4.66 5.65 17.55
N ARG A 71 5.08 4.53 16.96
CA ARG A 71 5.75 3.43 17.66
C ARG A 71 7.09 3.19 17.00
N PHE A 72 8.15 3.13 17.80
CA PHE A 72 9.46 2.82 17.29
C PHE A 72 9.52 1.39 16.76
N SER A 73 10.27 1.20 15.69
CA SER A 73 10.63 -0.11 15.18
C SER A 73 11.57 -0.83 16.16
N ASP A 74 11.52 -2.15 16.12
CA ASP A 74 12.38 -3.02 16.92
C ASP A 74 12.82 -4.20 16.05
N ASP A 75 14.12 -4.37 15.87
CA ASP A 75 14.72 -5.39 14.99
C ASP A 75 14.30 -6.83 15.30
N ARG A 76 13.74 -7.07 16.50
CA ARG A 76 13.20 -8.38 16.88
C ARG A 76 11.90 -8.72 16.17
N VAL A 77 11.23 -7.75 15.57
CA VAL A 77 9.97 -7.93 14.85
C VAL A 77 10.06 -7.22 13.50
N GLY A 78 9.91 -7.99 12.42
CA GLY A 78 9.96 -7.46 11.04
C GLY A 78 8.68 -6.73 10.65
N TYR A 79 8.63 -5.43 10.87
CA TYR A 79 7.61 -4.55 10.32
C TYR A 79 8.12 -3.79 9.10
N PHE A 80 7.21 -3.35 8.23
CA PHE A 80 7.52 -2.23 7.36
C PHE A 80 7.63 -0.98 8.22
N GLU A 81 8.58 -0.11 7.88
CA GLU A 81 8.91 1.04 8.70
C GLU A 81 9.24 2.26 7.86
N ILE A 82 9.13 3.43 8.46
CA ILE A 82 9.61 4.69 7.89
C ILE A 82 10.76 5.22 8.73
N GLY A 83 11.93 5.33 8.09
CA GLY A 83 13.15 5.80 8.75
C GLY A 83 13.27 7.33 8.78
N HIS A 84 13.82 7.83 9.87
CA HIS A 84 14.11 9.24 10.09
C HIS A 84 15.52 9.43 10.61
N LEU A 85 16.17 10.50 10.16
CA LEU A 85 17.38 10.98 10.78
C LEU A 85 17.01 11.96 11.89
N TYR A 86 17.15 11.53 13.13
CA TYR A 86 16.85 12.35 14.31
C TYR A 86 18.11 13.05 14.81
N PHE A 87 18.02 14.35 15.02
CA PHE A 87 19.07 15.15 15.64
C PHE A 87 18.45 16.36 16.34
N ASN A 88 19.15 16.87 17.34
CA ASN A 88 18.82 18.12 18.03
C ASN A 88 20.10 18.82 18.48
N ASP A 89 19.98 20.02 19.03
CA ASP A 89 21.12 20.85 19.42
C ASP A 89 21.92 20.27 20.59
N GLU A 90 21.36 19.34 21.34
CA GLU A 90 22.00 18.69 22.51
C GLU A 90 22.74 17.41 22.11
N GLN A 91 22.50 16.88 20.92
CA GLN A 91 23.12 15.67 20.43
C GLN A 91 24.31 15.97 19.51
N GLN A 92 25.43 15.32 19.80
CA GLN A 92 26.62 15.43 18.95
C GLN A 92 26.57 14.49 17.72
N LYS A 93 25.60 13.57 17.69
CA LYS A 93 25.46 12.57 16.63
C LYS A 93 24.01 12.48 16.19
N ALA A 94 23.78 12.51 14.87
CA ALA A 94 22.49 12.16 14.33
C ALA A 94 22.25 10.66 14.45
N GLU A 95 21.04 10.28 14.84
CA GLU A 95 20.62 8.88 15.03
C GLU A 95 19.56 8.51 14.02
N GLU A 96 19.67 7.33 13.44
CA GLU A 96 18.58 6.75 12.68
C GLU A 96 17.54 6.20 13.64
N ARG A 97 16.27 6.60 13.43
CA ARG A 97 15.10 6.09 14.14
C ARG A 97 14.04 5.75 13.13
N ALA A 98 13.33 4.66 13.35
CA ALA A 98 12.26 4.25 12.46
C ALA A 98 10.95 4.07 13.24
N PHE A 99 9.86 4.40 12.58
CA PHE A 99 8.51 4.14 13.07
C PHE A 99 7.91 3.00 12.29
N ILE A 100 7.24 2.06 12.97
CA ILE A 100 6.51 0.98 12.30
C ILE A 100 5.32 1.52 11.52
N ASN A 101 5.10 0.99 10.33
CA ASN A 101 3.93 1.31 9.54
C ASN A 101 2.73 0.53 10.07
N ARG A 102 1.65 1.22 10.44
CA ARG A 102 0.45 0.60 10.96
C ARG A 102 -0.81 1.41 10.74
N TRP A 103 -1.93 0.74 10.71
CA TRP A 103 -3.24 1.37 10.69
C TRP A 103 -3.56 2.06 12.02
N ARG A 104 -4.29 3.18 11.97
CA ARG A 104 -4.85 3.84 13.15
C ARG A 104 -6.12 3.10 13.58
N LEU A 105 -5.97 2.06 14.39
CA LEU A 105 -7.10 1.41 15.03
C LEU A 105 -7.20 1.91 16.47
N GLU A 106 -8.24 2.69 16.74
CA GLU A 106 -8.54 3.27 18.03
C GLU A 106 -9.98 2.91 18.42
N PRO A 107 -10.26 2.57 19.71
CA PRO A 107 -11.62 2.30 20.15
C PRO A 107 -12.47 3.57 20.07
N LYS A 108 -13.77 3.42 19.86
CA LYS A 108 -14.71 4.54 19.99
C LYS A 108 -14.62 5.13 21.40
N PRO A 109 -14.85 6.45 21.58
CA PRO A 109 -14.72 7.10 22.90
C PRO A 109 -15.51 6.38 24.02
N GLU A 110 -16.72 5.89 23.72
CA GLU A 110 -17.57 5.14 24.62
C GLU A 110 -17.05 3.74 24.96
N ASP A 111 -16.21 3.17 24.13
CA ASP A 111 -15.68 1.81 24.29
C ASP A 111 -14.27 1.74 24.90
N VAL A 112 -13.63 2.87 25.16
CA VAL A 112 -12.25 2.94 25.68
C VAL A 112 -12.07 2.10 26.96
N GLU A 113 -13.00 2.19 27.91
CA GLU A 113 -12.90 1.45 29.18
C GLU A 113 -13.15 -0.06 28.98
N ARG A 114 -13.98 -0.44 28.03
CA ARG A 114 -14.21 -1.84 27.67
C ARG A 114 -12.95 -2.42 27.01
N TYR A 115 -12.36 -1.67 26.08
CA TYR A 115 -11.11 -2.06 25.42
C TYR A 115 -9.97 -2.27 26.44
N LYS A 116 -9.81 -1.35 27.41
CA LYS A 116 -8.81 -1.48 28.48
C LYS A 116 -9.01 -2.72 29.35
N LYS A 117 -10.24 -3.23 29.48
CA LYS A 117 -10.57 -4.48 30.17
C LYS A 117 -10.34 -5.73 29.33
N GLY A 118 -9.91 -5.58 28.08
CA GLY A 118 -9.69 -6.68 27.16
C GLY A 118 -10.95 -7.17 26.43
N GLU A 119 -12.05 -6.39 26.47
CA GLU A 119 -13.23 -6.70 25.69
C GLU A 119 -13.02 -6.34 24.21
N LEU A 120 -13.57 -7.14 23.30
CA LEU A 120 -13.58 -6.84 21.88
C LEU A 120 -14.50 -5.64 21.59
N VAL A 121 -13.95 -4.63 20.94
CA VAL A 121 -14.67 -3.42 20.54
C VAL A 121 -14.53 -3.15 19.04
N GLU A 122 -15.40 -2.32 18.49
CA GLU A 122 -15.24 -1.85 17.12
C GLU A 122 -14.28 -0.65 17.06
N PRO A 123 -13.43 -0.54 16.05
CA PRO A 123 -12.62 0.66 15.85
C PRO A 123 -13.50 1.86 15.47
N GLN A 124 -13.01 3.08 15.69
CA GLN A 124 -13.66 4.31 15.22
C GLN A 124 -13.77 4.31 13.69
N LYS A 125 -12.70 3.90 13.00
CA LYS A 125 -12.64 3.77 11.54
C LYS A 125 -12.12 2.36 11.23
N PRO A 126 -12.92 1.48 10.62
CA PRO A 126 -12.43 0.20 10.14
C PRO A 126 -11.52 0.38 8.93
N ILE A 127 -10.69 -0.60 8.65
CA ILE A 127 -9.91 -0.71 7.42
C ILE A 127 -10.86 -1.21 6.34
N GLU A 128 -11.12 -0.39 5.34
CA GLU A 128 -11.97 -0.76 4.21
C GLU A 128 -11.11 -0.99 2.97
N LEU A 129 -11.18 -2.21 2.41
CA LEU A 129 -10.55 -2.56 1.15
C LEU A 129 -11.63 -2.68 0.07
N TRP A 130 -11.54 -1.81 -0.92
CA TRP A 130 -12.48 -1.72 -2.02
C TRP A 130 -11.99 -2.56 -3.19
N ILE A 131 -12.84 -3.39 -3.75
CA ILE A 131 -12.50 -4.23 -4.90
C ILE A 131 -12.76 -3.43 -6.16
N ASP A 132 -11.72 -3.26 -6.98
CA ASP A 132 -11.80 -2.60 -8.27
C ASP A 132 -12.90 -3.26 -9.13
N PRO A 133 -13.86 -2.48 -9.66
CA PRO A 133 -14.91 -2.98 -10.55
C PRO A 133 -14.40 -3.72 -11.80
N ALA A 134 -13.16 -3.45 -12.22
CA ALA A 134 -12.53 -4.16 -13.33
C ALA A 134 -12.09 -5.60 -12.97
N THR A 135 -12.18 -5.99 -11.69
CA THR A 135 -11.83 -7.35 -11.24
C THR A 135 -12.80 -8.37 -11.83
N PRO A 136 -12.29 -9.46 -12.48
CA PRO A 136 -13.17 -10.50 -12.99
C PRO A 136 -14.07 -11.09 -11.89
N PRO A 137 -15.40 -11.23 -12.13
CA PRO A 137 -16.36 -11.63 -11.10
C PRO A 137 -16.04 -12.96 -10.41
N VAL A 138 -15.36 -13.87 -11.12
CA VAL A 138 -14.94 -15.17 -10.57
C VAL A 138 -14.00 -15.03 -9.37
N TRP A 139 -13.20 -13.98 -9.31
CA TRP A 139 -12.21 -13.76 -8.25
C TRP A 139 -12.76 -12.99 -7.04
N VAL A 140 -13.79 -12.19 -7.23
CA VAL A 140 -14.35 -11.32 -6.19
C VAL A 140 -14.67 -12.07 -4.88
N PRO A 141 -15.36 -13.23 -4.89
CA PRO A 141 -15.64 -13.96 -3.65
C PRO A 141 -14.39 -14.41 -2.90
N TYR A 142 -13.35 -14.82 -3.62
CA TYR A 142 -12.08 -15.27 -3.02
C TYR A 142 -11.29 -14.12 -2.42
N ILE A 143 -11.24 -12.98 -3.12
CA ILE A 143 -10.59 -11.75 -2.62
C ILE A 143 -11.29 -11.29 -1.33
N LYS A 144 -12.62 -11.22 -1.33
CA LYS A 144 -13.40 -10.87 -0.12
C LYS A 144 -13.10 -11.81 1.03
N LYS A 145 -13.08 -13.09 0.78
CA LYS A 145 -12.75 -14.08 1.81
C LYS A 145 -11.36 -13.87 2.36
N GLY A 146 -10.35 -13.70 1.49
CA GLY A 146 -8.96 -13.44 1.91
C GLY A 146 -8.80 -12.16 2.73
N ILE A 147 -9.53 -11.08 2.39
CA ILE A 147 -9.55 -9.85 3.19
C ILE A 147 -10.12 -10.13 4.59
N VAL A 148 -11.25 -10.80 4.67
CA VAL A 148 -11.95 -11.04 5.94
C VAL A 148 -11.22 -12.03 6.85
N GLU A 149 -10.38 -12.92 6.31
CA GLU A 149 -9.56 -13.84 7.11
C GLU A 149 -8.60 -13.10 8.07
N TRP A 150 -8.21 -11.87 7.77
CA TRP A 150 -7.42 -11.03 8.67
C TRP A 150 -8.17 -10.59 9.93
N GLN A 151 -9.50 -10.73 9.95
CA GLN A 151 -10.33 -10.34 11.09
C GLN A 151 -9.89 -11.04 12.38
N GLU A 152 -9.49 -12.32 12.32
CA GLU A 152 -9.00 -13.08 13.47
C GLU A 152 -7.77 -12.41 14.11
N ALA A 153 -6.83 -11.91 13.28
CA ALA A 153 -5.67 -11.20 13.79
C ALA A 153 -6.03 -9.87 14.48
N PHE A 154 -7.02 -9.16 13.95
CA PHE A 154 -7.50 -7.91 14.57
C PHE A 154 -8.30 -8.17 15.86
N GLU A 155 -9.02 -9.28 15.94
CA GLU A 155 -9.70 -9.71 17.17
C GLU A 155 -8.69 -10.06 18.27
N ALA A 156 -7.59 -10.73 17.92
CA ALA A 156 -6.49 -10.95 18.85
C ALA A 156 -5.86 -9.65 19.36
N ALA A 157 -5.96 -8.57 18.57
CA ALA A 157 -5.54 -7.21 18.96
C ALA A 157 -6.63 -6.41 19.69
N GLY A 158 -7.83 -6.99 19.92
CA GLY A 158 -8.94 -6.38 20.64
C GLY A 158 -9.98 -5.67 19.77
N PHE A 159 -9.93 -5.81 18.45
CA PHE A 159 -10.85 -5.13 17.53
C PHE A 159 -11.66 -6.11 16.69
N LYS A 160 -12.98 -6.14 16.87
CA LYS A 160 -13.92 -6.84 15.99
C LYS A 160 -14.34 -5.91 14.85
N ASN A 161 -14.71 -6.50 13.69
CA ASN A 161 -15.12 -5.75 12.50
C ASN A 161 -14.10 -4.68 12.07
N ALA A 162 -12.80 -4.97 12.27
CA ALA A 162 -11.72 -4.02 12.02
C ALA A 162 -11.32 -3.93 10.55
N ILE A 163 -11.59 -4.97 9.77
CA ILE A 163 -11.29 -5.01 8.34
C ILE A 163 -12.52 -5.44 7.56
N VAL A 164 -12.82 -4.74 6.46
CA VAL A 164 -14.03 -4.93 5.67
C VAL A 164 -13.68 -4.93 4.19
N ALA A 165 -14.21 -5.90 3.46
CA ALA A 165 -14.16 -5.92 2.00
C ALA A 165 -15.40 -5.22 1.43
N ARG A 166 -15.19 -4.23 0.55
CA ARG A 166 -16.25 -3.47 -0.13
C ARG A 166 -16.25 -3.79 -1.62
N GLU A 167 -17.42 -3.88 -2.20
CA GLU A 167 -17.61 -3.82 -3.65
C GLU A 167 -18.16 -2.45 -4.02
N VAL A 168 -17.65 -1.88 -5.10
CA VAL A 168 -18.16 -0.62 -5.63
C VAL A 168 -19.55 -0.85 -6.23
N THR A 169 -20.51 -0.09 -5.80
CA THR A 169 -21.90 -0.14 -6.27
C THR A 169 -22.28 1.13 -7.05
N PRO A 170 -23.37 1.14 -7.81
CA PRO A 170 -23.83 2.35 -8.49
C PRO A 170 -24.14 3.54 -7.57
N ASP A 171 -24.29 3.30 -6.26
CA ASP A 171 -24.54 4.34 -5.26
C ASP A 171 -23.23 5.02 -4.80
N ASP A 172 -22.08 4.38 -5.02
CA ASP A 172 -20.76 4.90 -4.65
C ASP A 172 -20.22 5.87 -5.71
N ARG A 173 -20.96 6.94 -5.98
CA ARG A 173 -20.69 7.90 -7.07
C ARG A 173 -19.39 8.70 -6.88
N GLU A 174 -18.91 8.79 -5.66
CA GLU A 174 -17.67 9.49 -5.33
C GLU A 174 -16.43 8.60 -5.42
N PHE A 175 -16.61 7.30 -5.62
CA PHE A 175 -15.49 6.37 -5.71
C PHE A 175 -14.59 6.70 -6.90
N ASP A 176 -13.30 6.90 -6.62
CA ASP A 176 -12.23 7.02 -7.62
C ASP A 176 -10.99 6.34 -7.05
N ILE A 177 -10.31 5.53 -7.85
CA ILE A 177 -9.10 4.81 -7.44
C ILE A 177 -7.90 5.74 -7.16
N ASP A 178 -7.97 6.99 -7.59
CA ASP A 178 -6.95 8.01 -7.33
C ASP A 178 -7.24 8.79 -6.00
N ASP A 179 -8.37 8.52 -5.32
CA ASP A 179 -8.76 9.18 -4.07
C ASP A 179 -8.21 8.42 -2.86
N VAL A 180 -7.31 9.04 -2.12
CA VAL A 180 -6.61 8.46 -0.95
C VAL A 180 -7.53 7.97 0.18
N ARG A 181 -8.82 8.30 0.14
CA ARG A 181 -9.81 7.79 1.09
C ARG A 181 -10.16 6.32 0.88
N TYR A 182 -9.85 5.77 -0.30
CA TYR A 182 -10.19 4.41 -0.69
C TYR A 182 -8.91 3.59 -0.87
N SER A 183 -8.74 2.56 -0.07
CA SER A 183 -7.72 1.52 -0.31
C SER A 183 -8.29 0.49 -1.27
N VAL A 184 -7.64 0.27 -2.41
CA VAL A 184 -8.22 -0.50 -3.50
C VAL A 184 -7.44 -1.78 -3.77
N VAL A 185 -8.17 -2.89 -3.96
CA VAL A 185 -7.61 -4.13 -4.49
C VAL A 185 -7.82 -4.14 -6.00
N THR A 186 -6.75 -3.89 -6.72
CA THR A 186 -6.74 -3.78 -8.18
C THR A 186 -6.25 -5.08 -8.82
N TYR A 187 -7.06 -5.62 -9.74
CA TYR A 187 -6.64 -6.73 -10.61
C TYR A 187 -5.95 -6.18 -11.85
N ALA A 188 -4.78 -6.71 -12.15
CA ALA A 188 -4.04 -6.34 -13.34
C ALA A 188 -3.73 -7.56 -14.21
N ALA A 189 -4.17 -7.53 -15.47
CA ALA A 189 -3.82 -8.53 -16.47
C ALA A 189 -2.37 -8.30 -16.93
N SER A 190 -1.43 -8.99 -16.31
CA SER A 190 0.00 -8.88 -16.57
C SER A 190 0.66 -10.24 -16.55
N GLU A 191 1.71 -10.42 -17.34
CA GLU A 191 2.56 -11.63 -17.31
C GLU A 191 3.39 -11.72 -16.02
N MET A 192 3.46 -10.66 -15.22
CA MET A 192 4.19 -10.65 -13.97
C MET A 192 3.53 -11.57 -12.94
N ALA A 193 4.31 -12.53 -12.41
CA ALA A 193 3.86 -13.46 -11.38
C ALA A 193 4.18 -12.91 -10.00
N ASN A 194 3.46 -11.88 -9.57
CA ASN A 194 3.65 -11.22 -8.29
C ASN A 194 2.35 -10.54 -7.80
N ALA A 195 2.42 -9.97 -6.61
CA ALA A 195 1.47 -9.01 -6.06
C ALA A 195 2.23 -7.94 -5.28
N MET A 196 1.70 -6.74 -5.16
CA MET A 196 2.28 -5.66 -4.37
C MET A 196 1.21 -5.03 -3.49
N GLY A 197 1.65 -4.51 -2.33
CA GLY A 197 0.82 -3.72 -1.43
C GLY A 197 1.48 -2.38 -1.12
N PRO A 198 1.52 -1.41 -2.06
CA PRO A 198 2.02 -0.08 -1.76
C PRO A 198 1.14 0.61 -0.73
N SER A 199 1.74 1.47 0.10
CA SER A 199 1.01 2.23 1.11
C SER A 199 1.40 3.69 1.07
N VAL A 200 0.42 4.56 1.28
CA VAL A 200 0.62 5.98 1.58
C VAL A 200 0.70 6.13 3.10
N ILE A 201 1.80 6.69 3.59
CA ILE A 201 2.15 6.70 5.00
C ILE A 201 2.37 8.14 5.47
N ASP A 202 1.81 8.47 6.64
CA ASP A 202 2.17 9.72 7.33
C ASP A 202 3.59 9.58 7.90
N PRO A 203 4.58 10.33 7.37
CA PRO A 203 5.97 10.20 7.81
C PRO A 203 6.18 10.61 9.27
N ARG A 204 5.27 11.37 9.88
CA ARG A 204 5.38 11.83 11.27
C ARG A 204 5.09 10.73 12.28
N SER A 205 4.41 9.64 11.87
CA SER A 205 3.87 8.65 12.81
C SER A 205 3.96 7.19 12.35
N GLY A 206 4.19 6.95 11.06
CA GLY A 206 4.05 5.62 10.45
C GLY A 206 2.59 5.20 10.25
N GLU A 207 1.63 6.13 10.36
CA GLU A 207 0.23 5.82 10.07
C GLU A 207 0.03 5.46 8.61
N ILE A 208 -0.59 4.31 8.34
CA ILE A 208 -1.04 3.96 7.00
C ILE A 208 -2.34 4.73 6.75
N ILE A 209 -2.31 5.66 5.80
CA ILE A 209 -3.45 6.47 5.37
C ILE A 209 -4.28 5.67 4.37
N GLU A 210 -3.60 5.05 3.44
CA GLU A 210 -4.15 4.23 2.37
C GLU A 210 -3.18 3.06 2.09
N ALA A 211 -3.71 1.91 1.69
CA ALA A 211 -2.90 0.79 1.25
C ALA A 211 -3.60 0.06 0.10
N ASP A 212 -3.04 0.20 -1.09
CA ASP A 212 -3.51 -0.51 -2.26
C ASP A 212 -2.93 -1.91 -2.33
N ILE A 213 -3.65 -2.80 -3.00
CA ILE A 213 -3.17 -4.14 -3.33
C ILE A 213 -3.28 -4.31 -4.84
N ILE A 214 -2.15 -4.46 -5.50
CA ILE A 214 -2.10 -4.79 -6.91
C ILE A 214 -1.91 -6.29 -7.05
N TRP A 215 -2.91 -6.95 -7.60
CA TRP A 215 -2.90 -8.39 -7.84
C TRP A 215 -2.77 -8.67 -9.34
N TRP A 216 -1.63 -9.22 -9.75
CA TRP A 216 -1.40 -9.61 -11.14
C TRP A 216 -1.95 -11.01 -11.41
N HIS A 217 -2.54 -11.20 -12.58
CA HIS A 217 -3.16 -12.49 -12.96
C HIS A 217 -2.23 -13.68 -12.75
N ASN A 218 -0.98 -13.58 -13.17
CA ASN A 218 -0.01 -14.69 -13.12
C ASN A 218 0.48 -15.03 -11.69
N VAL A 219 0.08 -14.30 -10.65
CA VAL A 219 0.41 -14.67 -9.26
C VAL A 219 -0.11 -16.07 -8.91
N MET A 220 -1.23 -16.50 -9.51
CA MET A 220 -1.78 -17.83 -9.29
C MET A 220 -0.83 -18.94 -9.75
N SER A 221 -0.12 -18.76 -10.86
CA SER A 221 0.84 -19.75 -11.37
C SER A 221 2.02 -19.95 -10.41
N ILE A 222 2.53 -18.86 -9.81
CA ILE A 222 3.63 -18.96 -8.83
C ILE A 222 3.16 -19.56 -7.51
N LEU A 223 1.94 -19.24 -7.06
CA LEU A 223 1.36 -19.86 -5.86
C LEU A 223 1.19 -21.36 -6.02
N HIS A 224 0.73 -21.84 -7.17
CA HIS A 224 0.67 -23.27 -7.48
C HIS A 224 2.06 -23.93 -7.46
N ALA A 225 3.07 -23.26 -8.03
CA ALA A 225 4.44 -23.77 -8.00
C ALA A 225 4.97 -23.84 -6.56
N TRP A 226 4.73 -22.82 -5.74
CA TRP A 226 5.17 -22.79 -4.34
C TRP A 226 4.51 -23.88 -3.49
N ILE A 227 3.19 -24.08 -3.62
CA ILE A 227 2.48 -25.14 -2.92
C ILE A 227 3.10 -26.50 -3.25
N ARG A 228 3.39 -26.77 -4.52
CA ARG A 228 3.99 -28.05 -4.93
C ARG A 228 5.43 -28.21 -4.44
N LEU A 229 6.26 -27.17 -4.60
CA LEU A 229 7.70 -27.27 -4.35
C LEU A 229 8.04 -27.13 -2.86
N GLN A 230 7.36 -26.26 -2.14
CA GLN A 230 7.71 -25.94 -0.75
C GLN A 230 6.90 -26.76 0.26
N THR A 231 5.61 -26.96 0.02
CA THR A 231 4.74 -27.64 0.99
C THR A 231 4.49 -29.11 0.64
N GLY A 232 4.60 -29.52 -0.63
CA GLY A 232 4.35 -30.89 -1.06
C GLY A 232 5.20 -31.96 -0.37
N ALA A 233 6.38 -31.60 0.14
CA ALA A 233 7.22 -32.52 0.90
C ALA A 233 6.76 -32.72 2.36
N VAL A 234 6.15 -31.70 2.98
CA VAL A 234 5.87 -31.66 4.42
C VAL A 234 4.40 -31.67 4.75
N ASP A 235 3.53 -31.17 3.85
CA ASP A 235 2.08 -31.13 4.05
C ASP A 235 1.36 -32.30 3.35
N PRO A 236 0.73 -33.22 4.10
CA PRO A 236 -0.06 -34.31 3.51
C PRO A 236 -1.21 -33.82 2.62
N ALA A 237 -1.81 -32.65 2.92
CA ALA A 237 -2.89 -32.10 2.12
C ALA A 237 -2.41 -31.62 0.74
N ALA A 238 -1.16 -31.20 0.62
CA ALA A 238 -0.55 -30.80 -0.65
C ALA A 238 -0.17 -31.99 -1.54
N ARG A 239 -0.11 -33.21 -1.01
CA ARG A 239 0.28 -34.43 -1.76
C ARG A 239 -0.86 -35.07 -2.52
N GLY A 240 -2.11 -34.83 -2.15
CA GLY A 240 -3.31 -35.52 -2.67
C GLY A 240 -4.07 -34.74 -3.74
N ASN A 241 -3.79 -33.48 -3.95
CA ASN A 241 -4.54 -32.67 -4.90
C ASN A 241 -3.93 -32.77 -6.30
N THR A 242 -4.50 -33.62 -7.12
CA THR A 242 -4.52 -33.41 -8.57
C THR A 242 -5.29 -32.10 -8.79
N LEU A 243 -4.56 -31.01 -9.00
CA LEU A 243 -5.20 -29.75 -9.41
C LEU A 243 -5.97 -30.00 -10.70
N PRO A 244 -7.17 -29.41 -10.86
CA PRO A 244 -7.89 -29.45 -12.12
C PRO A 244 -6.96 -28.99 -13.24
N THR A 245 -6.91 -29.76 -14.31
CA THR A 245 -6.07 -29.48 -15.50
C THR A 245 -6.82 -28.61 -16.51
N GLU A 246 -7.81 -27.82 -16.07
CA GLU A 246 -8.54 -26.86 -16.93
C GLU A 246 -8.57 -25.47 -16.30
#